data_5465de2648b04be97b390872418c7d34
#
_entry.id   5465de2648b04be97b390872418c7d34
#
_cell.length_a   1.000
_cell.length_b   1.000
_cell.length_c   1.000
_cell.angle_alpha   90.00
_cell.angle_beta   90.00
_cell.angle_gamma   90.00
#
_symmetry.space_group_name_H-M   'P 1'
#
loop_
_entity.id
_entity.type
_entity.pdbx_description
1 polymer ?
#
loop_
_entity_poly.entity_id
_entity_poly.type
_entity_poly.pdbx_seq_one_letter_code
_entity_poly.pdbx_strand_id
1 'polypeptide(L)'
;MRNLRLEICYDGTRYRGWQRLPGRDDTIQGKLETALSRILGEPIELSGSGRTDAGVHAKGQVANFHCDSAMPPEEILQNLRRYLPEDIGIYSCKEASPRFHARLNAREKTYCYRIWNSDAPCVFERRFVAVMPESLDVEAMKQAADLLLGQHDFSAFCGNAKMKKSTVRELYAIDISRQGQEIQIRFTGNGFLYNMVRILTGTLIEVGRGVRSPESIPALFGAKREQAGFLAPAQGLCLEEVVY
;
A
#
# COMPACT_ATOMS: atom_id res chain seq x y z
N MET A 1 -2.87 -23.90 19.37
CA MET A 1 -2.97 -22.56 18.75
C MET A 1 -2.89 -22.72 17.24
N ARG A 2 -3.94 -22.31 16.49
CA ARG A 2 -4.04 -22.33 15.01
C ARG A 2 -3.51 -21.05 14.43
N ASN A 3 -3.03 -21.07 13.22
CA ASN A 3 -2.66 -19.88 12.46
C ASN A 3 -3.65 -19.68 11.30
N LEU A 4 -4.31 -18.54 11.25
CA LEU A 4 -5.31 -18.21 10.23
C LEU A 4 -4.85 -17.02 9.38
N ARG A 5 -5.03 -17.12 8.07
CA ARG A 5 -4.72 -16.10 7.07
C ARG A 5 -6.01 -15.45 6.58
N LEU A 6 -6.00 -14.13 6.55
CA LEU A 6 -7.07 -13.29 5.99
C LEU A 6 -6.57 -12.60 4.71
N GLU A 7 -7.46 -12.51 3.72
CA GLU A 7 -7.31 -11.62 2.57
C GLU A 7 -8.34 -10.50 2.71
N ILE A 8 -7.86 -9.25 2.68
CA ILE A 8 -8.56 -8.08 3.19
C ILE A 8 -8.55 -6.97 2.14
N CYS A 9 -9.69 -6.31 1.94
CA CYS A 9 -9.75 -5.05 1.19
C CYS A 9 -10.32 -3.93 2.06
N TYR A 10 -9.95 -2.68 1.75
CA TYR A 10 -10.52 -1.53 2.46
C TYR A 10 -10.41 -0.21 1.68
N ASP A 11 -11.40 0.63 1.85
CA ASP A 11 -11.33 2.07 1.59
C ASP A 11 -10.68 2.76 2.79
N GLY A 12 -9.42 3.20 2.61
CA GLY A 12 -8.62 3.81 3.68
C GLY A 12 -9.00 5.26 4.02
N THR A 13 -9.94 5.88 3.31
CA THR A 13 -10.26 7.32 3.40
C THR A 13 -10.50 7.79 4.83
N ARG A 14 -11.22 7.01 5.64
CA ARG A 14 -11.60 7.37 7.00
C ARG A 14 -10.62 6.88 8.08
N TYR A 15 -9.54 6.20 7.68
CA TYR A 15 -8.63 5.53 8.60
C TYR A 15 -7.27 6.22 8.67
N ARG A 16 -6.68 6.19 9.86
CA ARG A 16 -5.28 6.63 10.09
C ARG A 16 -4.25 5.59 9.68
N GLY A 17 -4.60 4.79 8.68
CA GLY A 17 -3.78 3.74 8.12
C GLY A 17 -4.03 2.37 8.75
N TRP A 18 -3.14 1.45 8.43
CA TRP A 18 -3.24 0.07 8.88
C TRP A 18 -3.00 -0.09 10.38
N GLN A 19 -1.86 0.40 10.88
CA GLN A 19 -1.31 0.06 12.20
C GLN A 19 -2.19 0.54 13.34
N ARG A 20 -2.54 -0.37 14.28
CA ARG A 20 -3.20 -0.02 15.53
C ARG A 20 -2.39 1.02 16.32
N LEU A 21 -3.06 2.02 16.81
CA LEU A 21 -2.51 3.10 17.64
C LEU A 21 -3.15 3.06 19.04
N PRO A 22 -2.37 3.27 20.11
CA PRO A 22 -2.91 3.33 21.46
C PRO A 22 -4.02 4.39 21.60
N GLY A 23 -5.14 4.03 22.26
CA GLY A 23 -6.24 4.94 22.51
C GLY A 23 -7.04 5.37 21.26
N ARG A 24 -6.86 4.69 20.12
CA ARG A 24 -7.58 4.99 18.87
C ARG A 24 -8.24 3.76 18.28
N ASP A 25 -9.42 3.95 17.72
CA ASP A 25 -10.24 2.92 17.07
C ASP A 25 -10.39 3.14 15.55
N ASP A 26 -9.75 4.18 15.00
CA ASP A 26 -9.81 4.59 13.59
C ASP A 26 -8.64 4.05 12.75
N THR A 27 -8.22 2.81 13.00
CA THR A 27 -7.21 2.09 12.21
C THR A 27 -7.76 0.75 11.71
N ILE A 28 -7.29 0.28 10.55
CA ILE A 28 -7.76 -0.98 9.95
C ILE A 28 -7.46 -2.16 10.87
N GLN A 29 -6.22 -2.29 11.36
CA GLN A 29 -5.80 -3.34 12.27
C GLN A 29 -6.61 -3.33 13.56
N GLY A 30 -6.85 -2.14 14.15
CA GLY A 30 -7.65 -2.01 15.37
C GLY A 30 -9.10 -2.49 15.20
N LYS A 31 -9.76 -2.13 14.08
CA LYS A 31 -11.11 -2.61 13.77
C LYS A 31 -11.17 -4.13 13.63
N LEU A 32 -10.20 -4.71 12.91
CA LEU A 32 -10.13 -6.15 12.70
C LEU A 32 -9.86 -6.92 14.00
N GLU A 33 -8.89 -6.48 14.81
CA GLU A 33 -8.55 -7.10 16.09
C GLU A 33 -9.73 -7.03 17.07
N THR A 34 -10.43 -5.91 17.13
CA THR A 34 -11.63 -5.75 17.98
C THR A 34 -12.73 -6.71 17.53
N ALA A 35 -13.01 -6.81 16.22
CA ALA A 35 -14.02 -7.70 15.69
C ALA A 35 -13.68 -9.18 15.95
N LEU A 36 -12.43 -9.59 15.65
CA LEU A 36 -11.94 -10.95 15.87
C LEU A 36 -11.98 -11.32 17.36
N SER A 37 -11.50 -10.46 18.24
CA SER A 37 -11.48 -10.74 19.68
C SER A 37 -12.90 -10.92 20.24
N ARG A 38 -13.87 -10.16 19.73
CA ARG A 38 -15.28 -10.31 20.09
C ARG A 38 -15.88 -11.62 19.56
N ILE A 39 -15.55 -12.01 18.31
CA ILE A 39 -16.06 -13.22 17.65
C ILE A 39 -15.51 -14.48 18.32
N LEU A 40 -14.21 -14.49 18.64
CA LEU A 40 -13.50 -15.66 19.14
C LEU A 40 -13.49 -15.74 20.68
N GLY A 41 -13.87 -14.67 21.39
CA GLY A 41 -13.88 -14.65 22.85
C GLY A 41 -12.50 -14.58 23.51
N GLU A 42 -11.46 -14.27 22.74
CA GLU A 42 -10.06 -14.18 23.21
C GLU A 42 -9.35 -12.99 22.56
N PRO A 43 -8.30 -12.41 23.19
CA PRO A 43 -7.51 -11.33 22.60
C PRO A 43 -6.81 -11.79 21.32
N ILE A 44 -7.01 -11.07 20.22
CA ILE A 44 -6.37 -11.38 18.93
C ILE A 44 -5.43 -10.25 18.53
N GLU A 45 -4.23 -10.62 18.11
CA GLU A 45 -3.25 -9.73 17.49
C GLU A 45 -3.01 -10.13 16.04
N LEU A 46 -3.10 -9.16 15.13
CA LEU A 46 -2.90 -9.34 13.69
C LEU A 46 -1.49 -8.97 13.26
N SER A 47 -0.89 -9.83 12.44
CA SER A 47 0.32 -9.53 11.69
C SER A 47 -0.03 -9.25 10.23
N GLY A 48 -0.02 -7.98 9.80
CA GLY A 48 -0.26 -7.60 8.40
C GLY A 48 0.97 -7.76 7.51
N SER A 49 0.77 -7.97 6.21
CA SER A 49 1.87 -8.10 5.23
C SER A 49 2.70 -6.82 5.12
N GLY A 50 2.09 -5.68 5.32
CA GLY A 50 2.70 -4.37 5.32
C GLY A 50 1.78 -3.34 5.94
N ARG A 51 2.33 -2.18 6.26
CA ARG A 51 1.56 -1.04 6.74
C ARG A 51 1.21 -0.15 5.56
N THR A 52 -0.02 0.32 5.53
CA THR A 52 -0.45 1.41 4.66
C THR A 52 -0.63 2.68 5.48
N ASP A 53 -0.35 3.83 4.88
CA ASP A 53 -0.49 5.14 5.53
C ASP A 53 -1.96 5.55 5.68
N ALA A 54 -2.20 6.61 6.44
CA ALA A 54 -3.53 7.22 6.53
C ALA A 54 -4.05 7.60 5.14
N GLY A 55 -5.29 7.22 4.83
CA GLY A 55 -5.95 7.49 3.55
C GLY A 55 -5.54 6.56 2.40
N VAL A 56 -4.61 5.62 2.60
CA VAL A 56 -4.21 4.63 1.58
C VAL A 56 -5.13 3.43 1.61
N HIS A 57 -5.50 2.93 0.43
CA HIS A 57 -6.42 1.81 0.24
C HIS A 57 -5.69 0.47 0.08
N ALA A 58 -6.45 -0.62 0.11
CA ALA A 58 -5.99 -1.92 -0.29
C ALA A 58 -7.11 -2.74 -0.93
N LYS A 59 -6.76 -3.47 -2.00
CA LYS A 59 -7.58 -4.55 -2.60
C LYS A 59 -7.10 -5.92 -2.17
N GLY A 60 -5.81 -6.08 -1.86
CA GLY A 60 -5.17 -7.35 -1.59
C GLY A 60 -4.25 -7.33 -0.36
N GLN A 61 -4.65 -6.69 0.76
CA GLN A 61 -3.92 -6.80 2.01
C GLN A 61 -4.05 -8.22 2.57
N VAL A 62 -2.95 -8.75 3.10
CA VAL A 62 -2.96 -10.06 3.78
C VAL A 62 -2.53 -9.87 5.24
N ALA A 63 -3.23 -10.55 6.13
CA ALA A 63 -2.85 -10.65 7.54
C ALA A 63 -2.97 -12.07 8.05
N ASN A 64 -2.26 -12.40 9.12
CA ASN A 64 -2.45 -13.63 9.85
C ASN A 64 -2.57 -13.38 11.35
N PHE A 65 -3.20 -14.31 12.04
CA PHE A 65 -3.33 -14.32 13.50
C PHE A 65 -3.34 -15.73 14.04
N HIS A 66 -3.04 -15.85 15.32
CA HIS A 66 -3.12 -17.11 16.04
C HIS A 66 -4.31 -17.09 17.01
N CYS A 67 -5.01 -18.23 17.14
CA CYS A 67 -6.10 -18.40 18.10
C CYS A 67 -6.17 -19.85 18.59
N ASP A 68 -6.85 -20.05 19.73
CA ASP A 68 -7.15 -21.39 20.28
C ASP A 68 -8.59 -21.84 19.94
N SER A 69 -9.43 -20.93 19.47
CA SER A 69 -10.82 -21.21 19.08
C SER A 69 -10.91 -22.33 18.03
N ALA A 70 -11.85 -23.24 18.20
CA ALA A 70 -12.18 -24.29 17.24
C ALA A 70 -13.17 -23.85 16.16
N MET A 71 -13.62 -22.57 16.16
CA MET A 71 -14.58 -22.05 15.17
C MET A 71 -14.06 -22.23 13.75
N PRO A 72 -14.85 -22.79 12.81
CA PRO A 72 -14.44 -22.97 11.43
C PRO A 72 -14.06 -21.64 10.75
N PRO A 73 -13.06 -21.61 9.84
CA PRO A 73 -12.66 -20.39 9.13
C PRO A 73 -13.82 -19.72 8.36
N GLU A 74 -14.74 -20.51 7.81
CA GLU A 74 -15.92 -20.02 7.10
C GLU A 74 -16.87 -19.28 8.03
N GLU A 75 -17.04 -19.76 9.25
CA GLU A 75 -17.89 -19.12 10.26
C GLU A 75 -17.24 -17.81 10.76
N ILE A 76 -15.92 -17.81 10.98
CA ILE A 76 -15.16 -16.60 11.30
C ILE A 76 -15.34 -15.56 10.19
N LEU A 77 -15.21 -15.96 8.91
CA LEU A 77 -15.42 -15.11 7.75
C LEU A 77 -16.81 -14.48 7.72
N GLN A 78 -17.86 -15.31 7.92
CA GLN A 78 -19.25 -14.83 7.94
C GLN A 78 -19.50 -13.84 9.07
N ASN A 79 -18.95 -14.11 10.26
CA ASN A 79 -19.07 -13.21 11.41
C ASN A 79 -18.31 -11.91 11.17
N LEU A 80 -17.09 -11.94 10.64
CA LEU A 80 -16.33 -10.73 10.27
C LEU A 80 -17.13 -9.84 9.30
N ARG A 81 -17.74 -10.41 8.26
CA ARG A 81 -18.56 -9.67 7.28
C ARG A 81 -19.80 -9.02 7.90
N ARG A 82 -20.30 -9.52 9.02
CA ARG A 82 -21.43 -8.93 9.76
C ARG A 82 -21.00 -7.82 10.71
N TYR A 83 -19.81 -7.91 11.30
CA TYR A 83 -19.36 -6.98 12.34
C TYR A 83 -18.50 -5.83 11.80
N LEU A 84 -17.85 -6.00 10.67
CA LEU A 84 -17.01 -4.96 10.09
C LEU A 84 -17.84 -3.89 9.40
N PRO A 85 -17.38 -2.63 9.40
CA PRO A 85 -18.00 -1.57 8.62
C PRO A 85 -17.86 -1.84 7.12
N GLU A 86 -18.72 -1.26 6.30
CA GLU A 86 -18.81 -1.47 4.85
C GLU A 86 -17.52 -1.16 4.06
N ASP A 87 -16.64 -0.34 4.63
CA ASP A 87 -15.37 0.05 4.04
C ASP A 87 -14.19 -0.88 4.40
N ILE A 88 -14.44 -1.99 5.13
CA ILE A 88 -13.48 -3.08 5.36
C ILE A 88 -14.13 -4.41 4.97
N GLY A 89 -13.60 -5.04 3.91
CA GLY A 89 -14.07 -6.33 3.42
C GLY A 89 -13.07 -7.45 3.66
N ILE A 90 -13.57 -8.67 3.90
CA ILE A 90 -12.77 -9.89 3.99
C ILE A 90 -13.16 -10.81 2.83
N TYR A 91 -12.20 -11.12 1.96
CA TYR A 91 -12.39 -12.03 0.83
C TYR A 91 -12.32 -13.48 1.30
N SER A 92 -11.32 -13.81 2.11
CA SER A 92 -11.10 -15.18 2.59
C SER A 92 -10.54 -15.22 4.01
N CYS A 93 -10.88 -16.31 4.72
CA CYS A 93 -10.26 -16.74 5.97
C CYS A 93 -9.89 -18.22 5.80
N LYS A 94 -8.62 -18.58 5.94
CA LYS A 94 -8.13 -19.95 5.70
C LYS A 94 -7.08 -20.34 6.73
N GLU A 95 -6.97 -21.66 7.01
CA GLU A 95 -5.83 -22.18 7.74
C GLU A 95 -4.53 -21.87 7.01
N ALA A 96 -3.53 -21.51 7.77
CA ALA A 96 -2.17 -21.30 7.28
C ALA A 96 -1.19 -22.21 8.01
N SER A 97 -0.03 -22.45 7.41
CA SER A 97 1.06 -23.16 8.09
C SER A 97 1.33 -22.49 9.47
N PRO A 98 1.64 -23.28 10.53
CA PRO A 98 1.96 -22.73 11.85
C PRO A 98 3.08 -21.69 11.84
N ARG A 99 4.01 -21.77 10.86
CA ARG A 99 5.12 -20.83 10.70
C ARG A 99 4.83 -19.69 9.73
N PHE A 100 3.66 -19.66 9.11
CA PHE A 100 3.32 -18.59 8.18
C PHE A 100 3.23 -17.25 8.91
N HIS A 101 3.89 -16.25 8.35
CA HIS A 101 3.85 -14.87 8.81
C HIS A 101 3.64 -13.93 7.63
N ALA A 102 2.51 -13.22 7.61
CA ALA A 102 2.08 -12.40 6.47
C ALA A 102 3.15 -11.41 5.98
N ARG A 103 3.97 -10.87 6.87
CA ARG A 103 5.03 -9.93 6.49
C ARG A 103 6.33 -10.60 6.04
N LEU A 104 6.75 -11.65 6.77
CA LEU A 104 8.09 -12.23 6.59
C LEU A 104 8.15 -13.18 5.40
N ASN A 105 7.02 -13.81 5.06
CA ASN A 105 6.93 -14.73 3.93
C ASN A 105 6.50 -14.06 2.63
N ALA A 106 6.14 -12.77 2.65
CA ALA A 106 5.82 -12.03 1.43
C ALA A 106 7.06 -11.89 0.55
N ARG A 107 6.95 -12.33 -0.70
CA ARG A 107 8.01 -12.27 -1.72
C ARG A 107 7.91 -11.02 -2.56
N GLU A 108 6.68 -10.62 -2.85
CA GLU A 108 6.39 -9.52 -3.77
C GLU A 108 5.16 -8.74 -3.32
N LYS A 109 5.12 -7.45 -3.62
CA LYS A 109 3.96 -6.58 -3.43
C LYS A 109 3.78 -5.70 -4.64
N THR A 110 2.52 -5.54 -5.04
CA THR A 110 2.14 -4.62 -6.10
C THR A 110 1.25 -3.53 -5.54
N TYR A 111 1.63 -2.29 -5.80
CA TYR A 111 0.84 -1.10 -5.51
C TYR A 111 0.43 -0.44 -6.82
N CYS A 112 -0.78 0.10 -6.88
CA CYS A 112 -1.24 0.95 -7.96
C CYS A 112 -1.48 2.36 -7.44
N TYR A 113 -0.95 3.36 -8.14
CA TYR A 113 -1.25 4.76 -7.91
C TYR A 113 -2.08 5.30 -9.08
N ARG A 114 -3.23 5.90 -8.78
CA ARG A 114 -4.17 6.43 -9.77
C ARG A 114 -4.15 7.95 -9.75
N ILE A 115 -3.99 8.56 -10.92
CA ILE A 115 -3.97 10.00 -11.14
C ILE A 115 -5.12 10.36 -12.08
N TRP A 116 -5.97 11.29 -11.67
CA TRP A 116 -6.91 11.96 -12.55
C TRP A 116 -6.23 13.19 -13.16
N ASN A 117 -5.79 13.07 -14.41
CA ASN A 117 -5.01 14.09 -15.10
C ASN A 117 -5.94 14.95 -15.98
N SER A 118 -6.73 15.77 -15.32
CA SER A 118 -7.69 16.68 -15.91
C SER A 118 -8.12 17.76 -14.93
N ASP A 119 -8.55 18.91 -15.43
CA ASP A 119 -9.26 19.97 -14.70
C ASP A 119 -10.75 19.66 -14.51
N ALA A 120 -11.30 18.70 -15.28
CA ALA A 120 -12.68 18.24 -15.13
C ALA A 120 -12.89 17.54 -13.77
N PRO A 121 -14.02 17.77 -13.08
CA PRO A 121 -14.31 17.16 -11.79
C PRO A 121 -14.37 15.63 -11.82
N CYS A 122 -13.65 14.98 -10.91
CA CYS A 122 -13.69 13.52 -10.70
C CYS A 122 -14.57 13.19 -9.48
N VAL A 123 -15.89 13.30 -9.62
CA VAL A 123 -16.82 13.20 -8.49
C VAL A 123 -16.90 11.78 -7.94
N PHE A 124 -17.05 10.77 -8.81
CA PHE A 124 -17.28 9.39 -8.37
C PHE A 124 -16.02 8.72 -7.85
N GLU A 125 -14.88 8.96 -8.49
CA GLU A 125 -13.60 8.32 -8.13
C GLU A 125 -12.73 9.17 -7.19
N ARG A 126 -13.20 10.35 -6.74
CA ARG A 126 -12.42 11.35 -5.98
C ARG A 126 -11.71 10.81 -4.72
N ARG A 127 -12.21 9.70 -4.16
CA ARG A 127 -11.60 9.04 -3.00
C ARG A 127 -10.43 8.13 -3.36
N PHE A 128 -10.33 7.75 -4.65
CA PHE A 128 -9.43 6.71 -5.14
C PHE A 128 -8.43 7.21 -6.17
N VAL A 129 -8.42 8.50 -6.45
CA VAL A 129 -7.50 9.14 -7.40
C VAL A 129 -6.90 10.41 -6.81
N ALA A 130 -5.68 10.74 -7.21
CA ALA A 130 -5.09 12.06 -6.98
C ALA A 130 -5.37 12.95 -8.19
N VAL A 131 -5.97 14.11 -8.00
CA VAL A 131 -6.25 15.06 -9.10
C VAL A 131 -4.98 15.87 -9.39
N MET A 132 -4.54 15.84 -10.65
CA MET A 132 -3.40 16.58 -11.18
C MET A 132 -3.82 17.22 -12.51
N PRO A 133 -4.24 18.51 -12.50
CA PRO A 133 -4.80 19.15 -13.69
C PRO A 133 -3.73 19.53 -14.73
N GLU A 134 -2.47 19.66 -14.30
CA GLU A 134 -1.38 20.04 -15.20
C GLU A 134 -1.06 18.90 -16.18
N SER A 135 -0.70 19.24 -17.41
CA SER A 135 -0.29 18.26 -18.42
C SER A 135 0.89 17.42 -17.91
N LEU A 136 0.79 16.10 -18.08
CA LEU A 136 1.85 15.15 -17.75
C LEU A 136 2.32 14.42 -19.00
N ASP A 137 3.62 14.50 -19.27
CA ASP A 137 4.30 13.72 -20.29
C ASP A 137 4.51 12.28 -19.79
N VAL A 138 3.61 11.38 -20.22
CA VAL A 138 3.64 9.97 -19.80
C VAL A 138 4.87 9.24 -20.34
N GLU A 139 5.36 9.60 -21.53
CA GLU A 139 6.55 8.93 -22.08
C GLU A 139 7.82 9.30 -21.32
N ALA A 140 7.98 10.58 -20.93
CA ALA A 140 9.07 10.96 -20.03
C ALA A 140 8.96 10.26 -18.66
N MET A 141 7.73 10.10 -18.12
CA MET A 141 7.51 9.34 -16.88
C MET A 141 7.92 7.87 -17.03
N LYS A 142 7.64 7.21 -18.16
CA LYS A 142 8.08 5.83 -18.44
C LYS A 142 9.59 5.71 -18.51
N GLN A 143 10.25 6.62 -19.22
CA GLN A 143 11.73 6.67 -19.27
C GLN A 143 12.35 6.78 -17.87
N ALA A 144 11.79 7.63 -17.01
CA ALA A 144 12.24 7.75 -15.63
C ALA A 144 11.93 6.49 -14.80
N ALA A 145 10.80 5.83 -15.05
CA ALA A 145 10.41 4.61 -14.37
C ALA A 145 11.37 3.44 -14.69
N ASP A 146 11.82 3.31 -15.94
CA ASP A 146 12.78 2.29 -16.35
C ASP A 146 14.11 2.44 -15.60
N LEU A 147 14.54 3.68 -15.28
CA LEU A 147 15.75 3.95 -14.51
C LEU A 147 15.62 3.65 -13.01
N LEU A 148 14.42 3.43 -12.51
CA LEU A 148 14.14 3.03 -11.10
C LEU A 148 14.19 1.52 -10.90
N LEU A 149 14.20 0.70 -11.98
CA LEU A 149 14.14 -0.75 -11.90
C LEU A 149 15.42 -1.34 -11.33
N GLY A 150 15.30 -2.51 -10.70
CA GLY A 150 16.41 -3.25 -10.11
C GLY A 150 16.63 -2.92 -8.63
N GLN A 151 17.80 -3.35 -8.14
CA GLN A 151 18.18 -3.23 -6.73
C GLN A 151 18.99 -1.95 -6.50
N HIS A 152 18.44 -1.03 -5.70
CA HIS A 152 19.07 0.25 -5.38
C HIS A 152 18.89 0.63 -3.91
N ASP A 153 19.69 1.59 -3.46
CA ASP A 153 19.45 2.29 -2.18
C ASP A 153 18.40 3.39 -2.37
N PHE A 154 17.17 3.10 -1.92
CA PHE A 154 16.04 4.02 -2.00
C PHE A 154 15.92 4.95 -0.79
N SER A 155 17.04 5.34 -0.15
CA SER A 155 17.01 6.24 1.02
C SER A 155 16.30 7.57 0.75
N ALA A 156 16.51 8.19 -0.43
CA ALA A 156 15.81 9.41 -0.83
C ALA A 156 14.28 9.22 -0.96
N PHE A 157 13.82 8.02 -1.16
CA PHE A 157 12.40 7.67 -1.26
C PHE A 157 11.82 7.14 0.06
N CYS A 158 12.52 7.31 1.18
CA CYS A 158 12.07 6.92 2.50
C CYS A 158 11.58 8.13 3.30
N GLY A 159 10.31 8.12 3.71
CA GLY A 159 9.72 9.16 4.55
C GLY A 159 10.20 9.14 6.02
N ASN A 160 11.07 8.20 6.39
CA ASN A 160 11.64 8.09 7.73
C ASN A 160 13.15 8.33 7.71
N ALA A 161 13.58 9.56 7.96
CA ALA A 161 14.99 9.94 8.00
C ALA A 161 15.81 9.24 9.11
N LYS A 162 15.13 8.66 10.14
CA LYS A 162 15.77 7.95 11.25
C LYS A 162 15.74 6.43 11.07
N MET A 163 15.56 5.95 9.86
CA MET A 163 15.46 4.52 9.60
C MET A 163 16.81 3.82 9.88
N LYS A 164 16.79 2.85 10.80
CA LYS A 164 17.99 2.06 11.17
C LYS A 164 18.19 0.80 10.32
N LYS A 165 17.13 0.37 9.58
CA LYS A 165 17.18 -0.82 8.72
C LYS A 165 17.63 -0.43 7.33
N SER A 166 18.12 -1.42 6.55
CA SER A 166 18.51 -1.23 5.16
C SER A 166 17.41 -0.54 4.34
N THR A 167 17.80 0.44 3.55
CA THR A 167 16.99 1.16 2.57
C THR A 167 17.08 0.55 1.17
N VAL A 168 17.90 -0.49 1.01
CA VAL A 168 18.00 -1.23 -0.26
C VAL A 168 16.72 -2.00 -0.52
N ARG A 169 16.14 -1.79 -1.71
CA ARG A 169 14.97 -2.51 -2.23
C ARG A 169 15.20 -2.88 -3.68
N GLU A 170 14.39 -3.80 -4.17
CA GLU A 170 14.40 -4.20 -5.57
C GLU A 170 13.02 -3.97 -6.17
N LEU A 171 12.96 -3.16 -7.22
CA LEU A 171 11.76 -2.94 -8.02
C LEU A 171 11.83 -3.84 -9.26
N TYR A 172 10.83 -4.71 -9.40
CA TYR A 172 10.75 -5.68 -10.48
C TYR A 172 10.09 -5.10 -11.72
N ALA A 173 9.06 -4.27 -11.53
CA ALA A 173 8.34 -3.61 -12.61
C ALA A 173 7.76 -2.27 -12.15
N ILE A 174 7.68 -1.31 -13.08
CA ILE A 174 6.90 -0.09 -12.95
C ILE A 174 6.14 0.11 -14.26
N ASP A 175 4.83 -0.16 -14.26
CA ASP A 175 4.00 -0.05 -15.44
C ASP A 175 3.18 1.24 -15.39
N ILE A 176 3.31 2.08 -16.43
CA ILE A 176 2.57 3.33 -16.56
C ILE A 176 1.63 3.24 -17.75
N SER A 177 0.33 3.39 -17.51
CA SER A 177 -0.69 3.38 -18.54
C SER A 177 -1.59 4.59 -18.42
N ARG A 178 -2.14 5.05 -19.57
CA ARG A 178 -3.12 6.12 -19.65
C ARG A 178 -4.38 5.65 -20.34
N GLN A 179 -5.53 5.86 -19.72
CA GLN A 179 -6.84 5.61 -20.27
C GLN A 179 -7.69 6.88 -20.14
N GLY A 180 -7.85 7.60 -21.22
CA GLY A 180 -8.54 8.90 -21.20
C GLY A 180 -7.84 9.88 -20.28
N GLN A 181 -8.52 10.30 -19.21
CA GLN A 181 -8.01 11.25 -18.22
C GLN A 181 -7.31 10.59 -17.04
N GLU A 182 -7.36 9.26 -16.93
CA GLU A 182 -6.73 8.52 -15.85
C GLU A 182 -5.35 8.00 -16.27
N ILE A 183 -4.35 8.25 -15.40
CA ILE A 183 -3.02 7.63 -15.47
C ILE A 183 -2.90 6.67 -14.28
N GLN A 184 -2.49 5.44 -14.56
CA GLN A 184 -2.20 4.43 -13.54
C GLN A 184 -0.72 4.10 -13.55
N ILE A 185 -0.12 4.04 -12.36
CA ILE A 185 1.28 3.65 -12.15
C ILE A 185 1.29 2.45 -11.21
N ARG A 186 1.69 1.27 -11.70
CA ARG A 186 1.85 0.06 -10.89
C ARG A 186 3.32 -0.14 -10.55
N PHE A 187 3.59 -0.34 -9.27
CA PHE A 187 4.92 -0.60 -8.72
C PHE A 187 4.94 -2.01 -8.14
N THR A 188 5.80 -2.86 -8.66
CA THR A 188 6.00 -4.22 -8.16
C THR A 188 7.43 -4.39 -7.65
N GLY A 189 7.60 -4.95 -6.44
CA GLY A 189 8.93 -5.12 -5.85
C GLY A 189 8.93 -6.02 -4.61
N ASN A 190 10.13 -6.33 -4.10
CA ASN A 190 10.31 -7.20 -2.93
C ASN A 190 9.82 -6.58 -1.61
N GLY A 191 9.53 -5.29 -1.62
CA GLY A 191 9.03 -4.53 -0.48
C GLY A 191 9.27 -3.05 -0.65
N PHE A 192 8.58 -2.26 0.16
CA PHE A 192 8.63 -0.80 0.08
C PHE A 192 8.94 -0.19 1.43
N LEU A 193 9.66 0.93 1.40
CA LEU A 193 9.96 1.76 2.57
C LEU A 193 8.73 2.61 2.95
N TYR A 194 8.78 3.22 4.11
CA TYR A 194 7.74 4.15 4.54
C TYR A 194 7.58 5.30 3.53
N ASN A 195 6.37 5.51 3.04
CA ASN A 195 6.00 6.50 2.01
C ASN A 195 6.66 6.28 0.62
N MET A 196 7.42 5.21 0.40
CA MET A 196 8.25 5.03 -0.80
C MET A 196 7.46 5.17 -2.10
N VAL A 197 6.37 4.45 -2.28
CA VAL A 197 5.57 4.49 -3.52
C VAL A 197 5.03 5.89 -3.80
N ARG A 198 4.58 6.61 -2.76
CA ARG A 198 4.07 7.98 -2.92
C ARG A 198 5.17 8.97 -3.29
N ILE A 199 6.38 8.80 -2.77
CA ILE A 199 7.54 9.65 -3.13
C ILE A 199 8.03 9.32 -4.54
N LEU A 200 8.09 8.03 -4.93
CA LEU A 200 8.37 7.61 -6.30
C LEU A 200 7.36 8.25 -7.27
N THR A 201 6.07 8.17 -6.95
CA THR A 201 5.01 8.80 -7.74
C THR A 201 5.20 10.31 -7.86
N GLY A 202 5.48 11.02 -6.75
CA GLY A 202 5.73 12.46 -6.80
C GLY A 202 6.93 12.82 -7.67
N THR A 203 7.99 12.00 -7.62
CA THR A 203 9.17 12.17 -8.47
C THR A 203 8.83 11.95 -9.96
N LEU A 204 8.06 10.92 -10.29
CA LEU A 204 7.60 10.69 -11.67
C LEU A 204 6.66 11.80 -12.17
N ILE A 205 5.82 12.37 -11.30
CA ILE A 205 4.97 13.53 -11.64
C ILE A 205 5.84 14.76 -11.94
N GLU A 206 6.92 15.01 -11.17
CA GLU A 206 7.87 16.09 -11.47
C GLU A 206 8.53 15.91 -12.84
N VAL A 207 8.85 14.68 -13.22
CA VAL A 207 9.35 14.36 -14.57
C VAL A 207 8.27 14.65 -15.61
N GLY A 208 7.05 14.16 -15.41
CA GLY A 208 5.93 14.38 -16.33
C GLY A 208 5.58 15.86 -16.54
N ARG A 209 5.84 16.71 -15.54
CA ARG A 209 5.70 18.20 -15.62
C ARG A 209 6.90 18.89 -16.26
N GLY A 210 7.98 18.16 -16.59
CA GLY A 210 9.23 18.75 -17.08
C GLY A 210 10.03 19.55 -16.03
N VAL A 211 9.69 19.41 -14.74
CA VAL A 211 10.43 20.03 -13.62
C VAL A 211 11.75 19.31 -13.37
N ARG A 212 11.79 18.03 -13.70
CA ARG A 212 12.93 17.12 -13.54
C ARG A 212 13.16 16.34 -14.82
N SER A 213 14.43 16.17 -15.23
CA SER A 213 14.74 15.30 -16.36
C SER A 213 14.75 13.82 -15.94
N PRO A 214 14.35 12.88 -16.81
CA PRO A 214 14.43 11.44 -16.54
C PRO A 214 15.84 10.98 -16.13
N GLU A 215 16.88 11.50 -16.76
CA GLU A 215 18.29 11.15 -16.53
C GLU A 215 18.80 11.54 -15.14
N SER A 216 18.05 12.37 -14.40
CA SER A 216 18.37 12.74 -13.03
C SER A 216 18.07 11.63 -12.00
N ILE A 217 17.29 10.60 -12.38
CA ILE A 217 16.83 9.54 -11.47
C ILE A 217 18.00 8.78 -10.80
N PRO A 218 19.05 8.33 -11.51
CA PRO A 218 20.14 7.58 -10.88
C PRO A 218 20.87 8.35 -9.77
N ALA A 219 20.89 9.69 -9.83
CA ALA A 219 21.51 10.51 -8.80
C ALA A 219 20.71 10.55 -7.48
N LEU A 220 19.49 10.01 -7.46
CA LEU A 220 18.65 9.91 -6.26
C LEU A 220 18.94 8.67 -5.41
N PHE A 221 19.62 7.66 -5.95
CA PHE A 221 19.98 6.48 -5.18
C PHE A 221 21.04 6.81 -4.12
N GLY A 222 20.76 6.47 -2.86
CA GLY A 222 21.63 6.83 -1.74
C GLY A 222 21.60 8.32 -1.36
N ALA A 223 20.79 9.13 -2.04
CA ALA A 223 20.69 10.57 -1.78
C ALA A 223 19.79 10.89 -0.57
N LYS A 224 19.71 12.16 -0.20
CA LYS A 224 18.83 12.65 0.87
C LYS A 224 17.39 12.77 0.38
N ARG A 225 16.42 12.67 1.32
CA ARG A 225 14.97 12.76 1.05
C ARG A 225 14.58 14.03 0.28
N GLU A 226 15.21 15.15 0.58
CA GLU A 226 14.89 16.46 0.01
C GLU A 226 15.21 16.55 -1.50
N GLN A 227 16.02 15.62 -2.02
CA GLN A 227 16.38 15.57 -3.44
C GLN A 227 15.34 14.82 -4.29
N ALA A 228 14.57 13.91 -3.68
CA ALA A 228 13.46 13.25 -4.36
C ALA A 228 12.20 14.13 -4.41
N GLY A 229 11.24 13.76 -5.25
CA GLY A 229 10.01 14.50 -5.46
C GLY A 229 9.12 14.61 -4.23
N PHE A 230 8.01 15.33 -4.36
CA PHE A 230 7.06 15.54 -3.29
C PHE A 230 6.35 14.25 -2.86
N LEU A 231 5.70 14.28 -1.70
CA LEU A 231 4.87 13.17 -1.22
C LEU A 231 3.50 13.23 -1.91
N ALA A 232 3.25 12.35 -2.87
CA ALA A 232 1.98 12.29 -3.59
C ALA A 232 0.81 12.01 -2.63
N PRO A 233 -0.41 12.54 -2.89
CA PRO A 233 -1.59 12.34 -2.05
C PRO A 233 -1.90 10.87 -1.76
N ALA A 234 -2.35 10.57 -0.54
CA ALA A 234 -2.57 9.18 -0.10
C ALA A 234 -3.71 8.49 -0.85
N GLN A 235 -4.79 9.22 -1.17
CA GLN A 235 -6.00 8.68 -1.78
C GLN A 235 -5.79 8.08 -3.18
N GLY A 236 -4.71 8.42 -3.88
CA GLY A 236 -4.39 7.77 -5.14
C GLY A 236 -3.77 6.39 -5.00
N LEU A 237 -3.29 6.01 -3.81
CA LEU A 237 -2.52 4.78 -3.58
C LEU A 237 -3.39 3.62 -3.09
N CYS A 238 -3.21 2.46 -3.70
CA CYS A 238 -3.84 1.20 -3.31
C CYS A 238 -2.83 0.05 -3.32
N LEU A 239 -2.77 -0.74 -2.24
CA LEU A 239 -2.10 -2.04 -2.25
C LEU A 239 -2.98 -3.03 -3.03
N GLU A 240 -2.53 -3.47 -4.22
CA GLU A 240 -3.31 -4.37 -5.07
C GLU A 240 -3.10 -5.83 -4.71
N GLU A 241 -1.85 -6.26 -4.49
CA GLU A 241 -1.53 -7.67 -4.32
C GLU A 241 -0.32 -7.89 -3.40
N VAL A 242 -0.30 -9.04 -2.75
CA VAL A 242 0.84 -9.59 -2.00
C VAL A 242 1.04 -11.06 -2.39
N VAL A 243 2.21 -11.40 -2.92
CA VAL A 243 2.59 -12.76 -3.35
C VAL A 243 3.45 -13.44 -2.28
N TYR A 244 3.21 -14.76 -2.05
CA TYR A 244 3.87 -15.61 -1.06
C TYR A 244 4.63 -16.79 -1.66
#